data_8681423598ac525d551acdf9bb2c1f8b
#
_entry.id   8681423598ac525d551acdf9bb2c1f8b
#
_cell.length_a   1.000
_cell.length_b   1.000
_cell.length_c   1.000
_cell.angle_alpha   90.00
_cell.angle_beta   90.00
_cell.angle_gamma   90.00
#
_symmetry.space_group_name_H-M   'P 1'
#
loop_
_entity.id
_entity.type
_entity.pdbx_description
1 polymer ?
#
loop_
_entity_poly.entity_id
_entity_poly.type
_entity_poly.pdbx_seq_one_letter_code
_entity_poly.pdbx_strand_id
1 'polypeptide(L)'
;MKNRLLIVAFVSICFLSGSCKISSGQGSRYDFSSLDSVIQGWVDKGYYPGASICVVKNDTVIFQKNYRDYTPDTKVYVASAGKWVAAAVIGVVVD
;
A
#
# COMPACT_ATOMS: atom_id res chain seq x y z
N MET A 1 -3.12 20.91 42.04
CA MET A 1 -1.91 20.65 41.24
C MET A 1 -1.67 19.16 40.91
N LYS A 2 -2.15 18.21 41.70
CA LYS A 2 -1.96 16.77 41.45
C LYS A 2 -2.71 16.21 40.23
N ASN A 3 -3.84 16.80 39.83
CA ASN A 3 -4.66 16.26 38.74
C ASN A 3 -4.18 16.64 37.31
N ARG A 4 -3.34 17.66 37.19
CA ARG A 4 -2.78 18.05 35.86
C ARG A 4 -1.65 17.15 35.40
N LEU A 5 -0.92 16.52 36.32
CA LEU A 5 0.18 15.62 36.00
C LEU A 5 -0.33 14.26 35.49
N LEU A 6 -1.48 13.80 35.98
CA LEU A 6 -2.11 12.55 35.54
C LEU A 6 -2.69 12.63 34.11
N ILE A 7 -3.21 13.78 33.72
CA ILE A 7 -3.79 13.98 32.37
C ILE A 7 -2.69 14.02 31.31
N VAL A 8 -1.54 14.61 31.61
CA VAL A 8 -0.40 14.65 30.68
C VAL A 8 0.20 13.25 30.47
N ALA A 9 0.23 12.42 31.51
CA ALA A 9 0.71 11.04 31.38
C ALA A 9 -0.23 10.16 30.53
N PHE A 10 -1.55 10.38 30.59
CA PHE A 10 -2.53 9.60 29.82
C PHE A 10 -2.54 9.96 28.32
N VAL A 11 -2.30 11.23 27.96
CA VAL A 11 -2.21 11.65 26.56
C VAL A 11 -0.93 11.17 25.91
N SER A 12 0.16 11.02 26.67
CA SER A 12 1.45 10.52 26.12
C SER A 12 1.44 9.03 25.77
N ILE A 13 0.57 8.22 26.40
CA ILE A 13 0.48 6.78 26.17
C ILE A 13 -0.32 6.45 24.90
N CYS A 14 -1.25 7.31 24.48
CA CYS A 14 -2.04 7.09 23.26
C CYS A 14 -1.26 7.32 21.95
N PHE A 15 -0.10 7.98 21.99
CA PHE A 15 0.69 8.25 20.77
C PHE A 15 1.67 7.12 20.39
N LEU A 16 1.85 6.10 21.24
CA LEU A 16 2.78 5.00 20.97
C LEU A 16 2.14 3.75 20.33
N SER A 17 0.85 3.76 20.03
CA SER A 17 0.16 2.55 19.51
C SER A 17 -0.10 2.57 18.01
N GLY A 18 0.43 3.54 17.29
CA GLY A 18 0.22 3.74 15.85
C GLY A 18 1.30 3.16 14.94
N SER A 19 2.10 2.21 15.41
CA SER A 19 3.00 1.49 14.51
C SER A 19 2.21 0.45 13.72
N CYS A 20 1.70 0.88 12.57
CA CYS A 20 1.33 -0.04 11.49
C CYS A 20 2.60 -0.83 11.12
N LYS A 21 2.78 -1.99 11.75
CA LYS A 21 3.84 -2.92 11.37
C LYS A 21 3.46 -3.44 9.98
N ILE A 22 4.09 -2.88 8.95
CA ILE A 22 4.21 -3.55 7.67
C ILE A 22 5.04 -4.80 7.98
N SER A 23 4.38 -5.92 8.15
CA SER A 23 5.02 -7.22 8.34
C SER A 23 5.64 -7.64 7.00
N SER A 24 6.85 -7.18 6.76
CA SER A 24 7.70 -7.76 5.73
C SER A 24 8.21 -9.10 6.23
N GLY A 25 7.62 -10.19 5.75
CA GLY A 25 8.21 -11.51 5.98
C GLY A 25 7.32 -12.56 6.61
N GLN A 26 6.09 -12.71 6.13
CA GLN A 26 5.42 -13.99 6.28
C GLN A 26 5.51 -14.68 4.93
N GLY A 27 6.17 -15.84 4.87
CA GLY A 27 6.35 -16.62 3.65
C GLY A 27 5.00 -16.72 2.92
N SER A 28 4.90 -16.05 1.80
CA SER A 28 3.67 -16.03 1.01
C SER A 28 3.34 -17.47 0.62
N ARG A 29 2.12 -17.91 0.89
CA ARG A 29 1.58 -19.19 0.41
C ARG A 29 1.56 -19.24 -1.12
N TYR A 30 1.83 -18.12 -1.77
CA TYR A 30 1.82 -17.94 -3.21
C TYR A 30 3.22 -17.58 -3.68
N ASP A 31 3.66 -18.24 -4.76
CA ASP A 31 4.91 -17.93 -5.45
C ASP A 31 4.64 -16.88 -6.53
N PHE A 32 5.22 -15.70 -6.35
CA PHE A 32 5.15 -14.58 -7.30
C PHE A 32 6.44 -14.40 -8.11
N SER A 33 7.37 -15.34 -8.05
CA SER A 33 8.69 -15.23 -8.72
C SER A 33 8.56 -15.06 -10.24
N SER A 34 7.65 -15.77 -10.88
CA SER A 34 7.37 -15.63 -12.32
C SER A 34 6.83 -14.23 -12.66
N LEU A 35 5.89 -13.72 -11.87
CA LEU A 35 5.35 -12.36 -12.04
C LEU A 35 6.47 -11.32 -11.87
N ASP A 36 7.24 -11.45 -10.81
CA ASP A 36 8.36 -10.57 -10.49
C ASP A 36 9.36 -10.51 -11.65
N SER A 37 9.78 -11.66 -12.17
CA SER A 37 10.73 -11.77 -13.28
C SER A 37 10.22 -11.11 -14.56
N VAL A 38 8.95 -11.29 -14.89
CA VAL A 38 8.34 -10.69 -16.09
C VAL A 38 8.32 -9.18 -15.98
N ILE A 39 7.85 -8.63 -14.85
CA ILE A 39 7.77 -7.17 -14.66
C ILE A 39 9.17 -6.55 -14.63
N GLN A 40 10.11 -7.18 -13.92
CA GLN A 40 11.50 -6.73 -13.90
C GLN A 40 12.06 -6.67 -15.33
N GLY A 41 11.83 -7.72 -16.12
CA GLY A 41 12.29 -7.79 -17.52
C GLY A 41 11.69 -6.68 -18.40
N TRP A 42 10.44 -6.29 -18.20
CA TRP A 42 9.82 -5.20 -18.96
C TRP A 42 10.38 -3.83 -18.56
N VAL A 43 10.63 -3.62 -17.28
CA VAL A 43 11.25 -2.38 -16.77
C VAL A 43 12.71 -2.30 -17.24
N ASP A 44 13.46 -3.37 -17.22
CA ASP A 44 14.87 -3.41 -17.66
C ASP A 44 15.00 -3.17 -19.18
N LYS A 45 14.05 -3.67 -19.97
CA LYS A 45 13.97 -3.40 -21.40
C LYS A 45 13.49 -1.97 -21.75
N GLY A 46 13.09 -1.20 -20.75
CA GLY A 46 12.62 0.17 -20.93
C GLY A 46 11.21 0.30 -21.50
N TYR A 47 10.40 -0.76 -21.46
CA TYR A 47 9.00 -0.71 -21.88
C TYR A 47 8.17 0.19 -20.95
N TYR A 48 8.56 0.23 -19.67
CA TYR A 48 7.97 1.10 -18.66
C TYR A 48 9.08 1.82 -17.88
N PRO A 49 8.86 3.08 -17.49
CA PRO A 49 9.84 3.83 -16.68
C PRO A 49 10.02 3.26 -15.27
N GLY A 50 9.06 2.54 -14.78
CA GLY A 50 8.99 1.87 -13.49
C GLY A 50 7.63 1.23 -13.33
N ALA A 51 7.43 0.50 -12.24
CA ALA A 51 6.16 -0.14 -11.92
C ALA A 51 5.96 -0.26 -10.40
N SER A 52 4.72 -0.30 -9.98
CA SER A 52 4.32 -0.68 -8.62
C SER A 52 3.23 -1.72 -8.71
N ILE A 53 3.38 -2.79 -7.96
CA ILE A 53 2.41 -3.89 -7.90
C ILE A 53 1.98 -4.08 -6.46
N CYS A 54 0.70 -4.27 -6.27
CA CYS A 54 0.09 -4.68 -5.01
C CYS A 54 -0.96 -5.75 -5.31
N VAL A 55 -0.80 -6.92 -4.72
CA VAL A 55 -1.80 -8.01 -4.81
C VAL A 55 -2.43 -8.19 -3.44
N VAL A 56 -3.74 -8.06 -3.40
CA VAL A 56 -4.55 -8.19 -2.19
C VAL A 56 -5.46 -9.39 -2.32
N LYS A 57 -5.57 -10.19 -1.25
CA LYS A 57 -6.49 -11.30 -1.15
C LYS A 57 -7.04 -11.38 0.26
N ASN A 58 -8.37 -11.46 0.38
CA ASN A 58 -9.07 -11.48 1.66
C ASN A 58 -8.59 -10.36 2.60
N ASP A 59 -8.62 -9.11 2.10
CA ASP A 59 -8.20 -7.88 2.80
C ASP A 59 -6.74 -7.89 3.29
N THR A 60 -5.93 -8.83 2.78
CA THR A 60 -4.52 -8.94 3.13
C THR A 60 -3.65 -8.72 1.90
N VAL A 61 -2.65 -7.86 2.04
CA VAL A 61 -1.63 -7.69 1.00
C VAL A 61 -0.74 -8.94 1.01
N ILE A 62 -0.79 -9.71 -0.07
CA ILE A 62 -0.02 -10.95 -0.23
C ILE A 62 1.24 -10.78 -1.07
N PHE A 63 1.31 -9.70 -1.87
CA PHE A 63 2.50 -9.32 -2.60
C PHE A 63 2.51 -7.81 -2.83
N GLN A 64 3.65 -7.18 -2.60
CA GLN A 64 3.85 -5.77 -2.91
C GLN A 64 5.31 -5.54 -3.32
N LYS A 65 5.52 -4.92 -4.47
CA LYS A 65 6.85 -4.58 -4.96
C LYS A 65 6.83 -3.33 -5.84
N ASN A 66 7.88 -2.54 -5.72
CA ASN A 66 8.15 -1.39 -6.57
C ASN A 66 9.40 -1.67 -7.39
N TYR A 67 9.41 -1.21 -8.63
CA TYR A 67 10.48 -1.46 -9.60
C TYR A 67 11.08 -0.14 -10.05
N ARG A 68 12.42 -0.11 -10.15
CA ARG A 68 13.22 1.05 -10.48
C ARG A 68 12.96 2.18 -9.47
N ASP A 69 12.75 3.40 -9.92
CA ASP A 69 12.63 4.59 -9.07
C ASP A 69 11.23 4.80 -8.49
N TYR A 70 10.31 3.84 -8.69
CA TYR A 70 8.97 3.92 -8.13
C TYR A 70 8.98 3.57 -6.65
N THR A 71 8.23 4.36 -5.90
CA THR A 71 7.97 4.18 -4.46
C THR A 71 6.47 4.05 -4.22
N PRO A 72 6.02 3.66 -3.03
CA PRO A 72 4.58 3.65 -2.71
C PRO A 72 3.89 5.00 -2.91
N ASP A 73 4.65 6.10 -2.82
CA ASP A 73 4.14 7.46 -2.93
C ASP A 73 4.28 8.07 -4.34
N THR A 74 4.81 7.29 -5.30
CA THR A 74 4.97 7.78 -6.68
C THR A 74 3.61 8.03 -7.31
N LYS A 75 3.39 9.27 -7.75
CA LYS A 75 2.16 9.68 -8.40
C LYS A 75 2.28 9.50 -9.91
N VAL A 76 1.32 8.82 -10.49
CA VAL A 76 1.26 8.57 -11.94
C VAL A 76 -0.11 8.91 -12.49
N TYR A 77 -0.16 9.29 -13.76
CA TYR A 77 -1.42 9.46 -14.47
C TYR A 77 -2.04 8.10 -14.77
N VAL A 78 -3.22 7.84 -14.25
CA VAL A 78 -3.92 6.56 -14.43
C VAL A 78 -4.98 6.62 -15.55
N ALA A 79 -5.22 7.80 -16.15
CA ALA A 79 -6.17 8.00 -17.22
C ALA A 79 -7.51 7.28 -16.94
N SER A 80 -8.00 6.48 -17.90
CA SER A 80 -9.26 5.75 -17.79
C SER A 80 -9.29 4.69 -16.68
N ALA A 81 -8.15 4.25 -16.17
CA ALA A 81 -8.11 3.34 -15.02
C ALA A 81 -8.68 3.97 -13.73
N GLY A 82 -8.76 5.30 -13.64
CA GLY A 82 -9.42 5.99 -12.54
C GLY A 82 -10.95 5.91 -12.54
N LYS A 83 -11.58 5.47 -13.62
CA LYS A 83 -13.05 5.42 -13.73
C LYS A 83 -13.70 4.45 -12.74
N TRP A 84 -13.02 3.39 -12.35
CA TRP A 84 -13.53 2.46 -11.37
C TRP A 84 -13.73 3.13 -9.99
N VAL A 85 -12.84 4.06 -9.62
CA VAL A 85 -12.98 4.84 -8.38
C VAL A 85 -14.23 5.72 -8.45
N ALA A 86 -14.44 6.40 -9.60
CA ALA A 86 -15.63 7.23 -9.81
C ALA A 86 -16.92 6.38 -9.73
N ALA A 87 -16.92 5.19 -10.34
CA ALA A 87 -18.06 4.27 -10.26
C ALA A 87 -18.33 3.81 -8.82
N ALA A 88 -17.30 3.53 -8.04
CA ALA A 88 -17.44 3.15 -6.63
C ALA A 88 -18.05 4.28 -5.79
N VAL A 89 -17.60 5.54 -6.00
CA VAL A 89 -18.15 6.71 -5.31
C VAL A 89 -19.64 6.90 -5.67
N ILE A 90 -20.02 6.77 -6.94
CA ILE A 90 -21.41 6.85 -7.37
C ILE A 90 -22.24 5.74 -6.71
N GLY A 91 -21.71 4.51 -6.66
CA GLY A 91 -22.37 3.39 -5.99
C GLY A 91 -22.72 3.69 -4.54
N VAL A 92 -21.81 4.28 -3.79
CA VAL A 92 -22.03 4.65 -2.39
C VAL A 92 -23.11 5.75 -2.22
N VAL A 93 -23.23 6.65 -3.22
CA VAL A 93 -24.20 7.76 -3.15
C VAL A 93 -25.63 7.31 -3.48
N VAL A 94 -25.81 6.25 -4.27
CA VAL A 94 -27.14 5.78 -4.73
C VAL A 94 -27.69 4.61 -3.92
N ASP A 95 -26.90 4.05 -3.00
CA ASP A 95 -27.30 2.96 -2.09
C ASP A 95 -27.95 3.57 -0.82
#